data_7b6748a172403228178c2adac3c224b0
#
_entry.id   7b6748a172403228178c2adac3c224b0
#
_cell.length_a   1.000
_cell.length_b   1.000
_cell.length_c   1.000
_cell.angle_alpha   90.00
_cell.angle_beta   90.00
_cell.angle_gamma   90.00
#
_symmetry.space_group_name_H-M   'P 1'
#
loop_
_entity.id
_entity.type
_entity.pdbx_description
1 polymer ?
#
loop_
_entity_poly.entity_id
_entity_poly.type
_entity_poly.pdbx_seq_one_letter_code
_entity_poly.pdbx_strand_id
1 'polypeptide(L)'
;MKQLPEHVKPYKKTPEFTQATVPKGLLNDHQTKDGVWAKIIIVEGVLKYTISEPDIETIMLDKETRGVIEPQVLHHIAPVGNVRFFIEFSR
;
A
#
# COMPACT_ATOMS: atom_id res chain seq x y z
N MET A 1 5.17 5.95 -9.44
CA MET A 1 3.98 5.88 -8.54
C MET A 1 3.20 7.18 -8.64
N LYS A 2 1.90 7.09 -8.80
CA LYS A 2 1.04 8.26 -8.92
C LYS A 2 0.74 8.87 -7.56
N GLN A 3 0.33 10.14 -7.57
CA GLN A 3 -0.12 10.81 -6.35
C GLN A 3 -1.61 10.58 -6.15
N LEU A 4 -2.06 10.62 -4.90
CA LEU A 4 -3.47 10.52 -4.57
C LEU A 4 -4.21 11.74 -5.13
N PRO A 5 -5.31 11.57 -5.89
CA PRO A 5 -6.07 12.70 -6.42
C PRO A 5 -6.66 13.57 -5.31
N GLU A 6 -6.75 14.88 -5.55
CA GLU A 6 -7.29 15.81 -4.56
C GLU A 6 -8.78 15.59 -4.25
N HIS A 7 -9.54 15.06 -5.21
CA HIS A 7 -10.98 14.88 -5.05
C HIS A 7 -11.36 13.67 -4.21
N VAL A 8 -10.43 12.73 -3.94
CA VAL A 8 -10.73 11.56 -3.11
C VAL A 8 -10.47 11.90 -1.64
N LYS A 9 -11.25 11.27 -0.76
CA LYS A 9 -11.15 11.50 0.68
C LYS A 9 -11.05 10.18 1.43
N PRO A 10 -10.30 10.13 2.53
CA PRO A 10 -10.23 8.93 3.34
C PRO A 10 -11.62 8.57 3.90
N TYR A 11 -11.95 7.28 3.85
CA TYR A 11 -13.22 6.81 4.41
C TYR A 11 -13.05 5.56 5.28
N LYS A 12 -11.90 4.90 5.22
CA LYS A 12 -11.66 3.67 5.95
C LYS A 12 -10.16 3.44 6.09
N LYS A 13 -9.74 2.87 7.21
CA LYS A 13 -8.35 2.42 7.38
C LYS A 13 -8.31 1.06 8.03
N THR A 14 -7.24 0.31 7.78
CA THR A 14 -7.00 -0.98 8.40
C THR A 14 -6.45 -0.79 9.82
N PRO A 15 -6.50 -1.86 10.63
CA PRO A 15 -5.65 -1.90 11.82
C PRO A 15 -4.16 -1.80 11.41
N GLU A 16 -3.31 -1.56 12.37
CA GLU A 16 -1.88 -1.60 12.17
C GLU A 16 -1.41 -3.04 12.01
N PHE A 17 -0.63 -3.29 10.96
CA PHE A 17 -0.04 -4.59 10.69
C PHE A 17 1.46 -4.58 10.97
N THR A 18 1.99 -5.77 11.27
CA THR A 18 3.43 -6.00 11.38
C THR A 18 3.83 -7.09 10.37
N GLN A 19 5.13 -7.39 10.27
CA GLN A 19 5.59 -8.50 9.43
C GLN A 19 5.00 -9.85 9.86
N ALA A 20 4.54 -9.96 11.11
CA ALA A 20 3.93 -11.18 11.63
C ALA A 20 2.41 -11.24 11.43
N THR A 21 1.75 -10.10 11.25
CA THR A 21 0.29 -10.03 11.20
C THR A 21 -0.26 -9.61 9.85
N VAL A 22 0.60 -9.24 8.89
CA VAL A 22 0.14 -8.83 7.58
C VAL A 22 -0.67 -9.95 6.91
N PRO A 23 -1.87 -9.64 6.39
CA PRO A 23 -2.68 -10.64 5.69
C PRO A 23 -1.97 -11.19 4.46
N LYS A 24 -2.09 -12.50 4.23
CA LYS A 24 -1.43 -13.16 3.09
C LYS A 24 -1.86 -12.59 1.75
N GLY A 25 -3.09 -12.12 1.63
CA GLY A 25 -3.58 -11.51 0.39
C GLY A 25 -2.79 -10.27 -0.01
N LEU A 26 -2.20 -9.55 0.94
CA LEU A 26 -1.39 -8.38 0.64
C LEU A 26 0.01 -8.74 0.15
N LEU A 27 0.47 -9.95 0.44
CA LEU A 27 1.79 -10.44 0.01
C LEU A 27 1.78 -10.98 -1.42
N ASN A 28 0.61 -11.17 -2.00
CA ASN A 28 0.41 -11.63 -3.37
C ASN A 28 -0.27 -10.54 -4.18
N ASP A 29 -0.12 -10.59 -5.49
CA ASP A 29 -0.75 -9.60 -6.35
C ASP A 29 -2.25 -9.51 -6.08
N HIS A 30 -2.72 -8.30 -5.82
CA HIS A 30 -4.12 -7.97 -5.57
C HIS A 30 -4.38 -6.56 -6.05
N GLN A 31 -5.65 -6.15 -6.08
CA GLN A 31 -6.02 -4.82 -6.53
C GLN A 31 -7.17 -4.28 -5.70
N THR A 32 -7.32 -2.96 -5.69
CA THR A 32 -8.49 -2.31 -5.12
C THR A 32 -9.61 -2.25 -6.15
N LYS A 33 -10.82 -1.98 -5.67
CA LYS A 33 -11.99 -1.83 -6.54
C LYS A 33 -11.89 -0.54 -7.36
N ASP A 34 -12.69 -0.47 -8.42
CA ASP A 34 -12.82 0.74 -9.22
C ASP A 34 -13.14 1.93 -8.32
N GLY A 35 -12.46 3.05 -8.58
CA GLY A 35 -12.64 4.29 -7.83
C GLY A 35 -12.02 4.31 -6.44
N VAL A 36 -11.45 3.21 -5.96
CA VAL A 36 -10.87 3.13 -4.61
C VAL A 36 -9.36 3.27 -4.68
N TRP A 37 -8.87 4.35 -4.14
CA TRP A 37 -7.44 4.61 -3.94
C TRP A 37 -7.04 4.19 -2.53
N ALA A 38 -5.76 3.97 -2.32
CA ALA A 38 -5.26 3.69 -0.98
C ALA A 38 -3.88 4.30 -0.77
N LYS A 39 -3.55 4.50 0.49
CA LYS A 39 -2.24 4.99 0.91
C LYS A 39 -1.66 4.02 1.91
N ILE A 40 -0.42 3.59 1.69
CA ILE A 40 0.31 2.75 2.62
C ILE A 40 1.13 3.68 3.51
N ILE A 41 0.84 3.66 4.80
CA ILE A 41 1.48 4.54 5.77
C ILE A 41 2.36 3.71 6.69
N ILE A 42 3.66 3.98 6.65
CA ILE A 42 4.64 3.27 7.47
C ILE A 42 4.80 3.99 8.79
N VAL A 43 4.58 3.26 9.88
CA VAL A 43 4.78 3.77 11.25
C VAL A 43 6.23 3.54 11.67
N GLU A 44 6.79 2.37 11.30
CA GLU A 44 8.15 2.00 11.68
C GLU A 44 8.68 0.96 10.68
N GLY A 45 9.96 1.04 10.35
CA GLY A 45 10.62 0.06 9.49
C GLY A 45 10.47 0.34 8.01
N VAL A 46 10.63 -0.71 7.20
CA VAL A 46 10.65 -0.62 5.74
C VAL A 46 9.75 -1.68 5.14
N LEU A 47 8.97 -1.30 4.13
CA LEU A 47 8.08 -2.17 3.39
C LEU A 47 8.41 -2.06 1.90
N LYS A 48 8.62 -3.20 1.24
CA LYS A 48 8.82 -3.23 -0.20
C LYS A 48 7.45 -3.25 -0.87
N TYR A 49 7.21 -2.29 -1.75
CA TYR A 49 5.94 -2.14 -2.49
C TYR A 49 6.20 -2.33 -3.97
N THR A 50 5.56 -3.33 -4.56
CA THR A 50 5.71 -3.64 -5.98
C THR A 50 4.40 -3.40 -6.70
N ILE A 51 4.43 -2.53 -7.71
CA ILE A 51 3.34 -2.30 -8.64
C ILE A 51 3.63 -3.19 -9.84
N SER A 52 2.70 -4.10 -10.18
CA SER A 52 2.97 -5.15 -11.15
C SER A 52 2.58 -4.78 -12.57
N GLU A 53 1.81 -3.69 -12.77
CA GLU A 53 1.35 -3.29 -14.11
C GLU A 53 1.14 -1.78 -14.22
N PRO A 54 1.21 -1.19 -15.42
CA PRO A 54 1.52 -1.86 -16.71
C PRO A 54 2.97 -2.34 -16.78
N ASP A 55 3.87 -1.69 -16.07
CA ASP A 55 5.28 -2.07 -15.94
C ASP A 55 5.60 -2.30 -14.47
N ILE A 56 6.54 -3.20 -14.20
CA ILE A 56 6.92 -3.48 -12.82
C ILE A 56 7.68 -2.28 -12.24
N GLU A 57 7.17 -1.78 -11.10
CA GLU A 57 7.82 -0.71 -10.35
C GLU A 57 7.93 -1.14 -8.90
N THR A 58 9.14 -1.05 -8.33
CA THR A 58 9.38 -1.40 -6.93
C THR A 58 9.86 -0.18 -6.16
N ILE A 59 9.21 0.08 -5.03
CA ILE A 59 9.50 1.24 -4.18
C ILE A 59 9.68 0.76 -2.76
N MET A 60 10.75 1.21 -2.10
CA MET A 60 10.96 0.95 -0.68
C MET A 60 10.26 2.05 0.12
N LEU A 61 9.28 1.66 0.91
CA LEU A 61 8.48 2.59 1.72
C LEU A 61 9.01 2.65 3.16
N ASP A 62 9.04 3.86 3.70
CA ASP A 62 9.40 4.12 5.09
C ASP A 62 8.53 5.25 5.64
N LYS A 63 8.86 5.77 6.81
CA LYS A 63 8.06 6.86 7.43
C LYS A 63 7.98 8.11 6.56
N GLU A 64 8.93 8.33 5.67
CA GLU A 64 9.00 9.51 4.82
C GLU A 64 8.49 9.28 3.42
N THR A 65 8.32 8.02 3.03
CA THR A 65 7.89 7.62 1.68
C THR A 65 6.64 6.75 1.77
N ARG A 66 5.48 7.35 1.57
CA ARG A 66 4.21 6.63 1.58
C ARG A 66 3.94 6.01 0.21
N GLY A 67 3.30 4.83 0.22
CA GLY A 67 2.86 4.20 -1.01
C GLY A 67 1.48 4.70 -1.42
N VAL A 68 1.26 4.89 -2.72
CA VAL A 68 -0.06 5.22 -3.26
C VAL A 68 -0.52 4.06 -4.13
N ILE A 69 -1.71 3.55 -3.84
CA ILE A 69 -2.32 2.43 -4.56
C ILE A 69 -3.39 3.00 -5.47
N GLU A 70 -3.19 2.82 -6.78
CA GLU A 70 -4.13 3.22 -7.82
C GLU A 70 -5.23 2.16 -7.96
N PRO A 71 -6.50 2.57 -8.23
CA PRO A 71 -7.58 1.60 -8.40
C PRO A 71 -7.29 0.57 -9.49
N GLN A 72 -7.63 -0.69 -9.24
CA GLN A 72 -7.58 -1.77 -10.21
C GLN A 72 -6.20 -2.08 -10.78
N VAL A 73 -5.13 -1.66 -10.11
CA VAL A 73 -3.75 -1.96 -10.51
C VAL A 73 -3.21 -3.06 -9.61
N LEU A 74 -2.74 -4.15 -10.22
CA LEU A 74 -2.15 -5.26 -9.46
C LEU A 74 -0.87 -4.82 -8.74
N HIS A 75 -0.78 -5.17 -7.48
CA HIS A 75 0.36 -4.84 -6.64
C HIS A 75 0.47 -5.81 -5.48
N HIS A 76 1.63 -5.81 -4.83
CA HIS A 76 1.84 -6.58 -3.60
C HIS A 76 2.89 -5.88 -2.74
N ILE A 77 2.97 -6.31 -1.49
CA ILE A 77 3.95 -5.79 -0.53
C ILE A 77 4.74 -6.94 0.07
N ALA A 78 5.93 -6.61 0.56
CA ALA A 78 6.80 -7.57 1.25
C ALA A 78 7.53 -6.85 2.39
N PRO A 79 7.37 -7.30 3.64
CA PRO A 79 8.14 -6.74 4.75
C PRO A 79 9.64 -6.92 4.55
N VAL A 80 10.42 -5.90 4.94
CA VAL A 80 11.88 -5.97 4.97
C VAL A 80 12.29 -5.87 6.43
N GLY A 81 12.41 -7.02 7.10
CA GLY A 81 12.64 -7.05 8.53
C GLY A 81 11.40 -6.62 9.32
N ASN A 82 11.60 -6.04 10.49
CA ASN A 82 10.50 -5.59 11.34
C ASN A 82 9.86 -4.33 10.76
N VAL A 83 8.53 -4.32 10.65
CA VAL A 83 7.79 -3.21 10.11
C VAL A 83 6.45 -3.06 10.83
N ARG A 84 5.96 -1.82 10.94
CA ARG A 84 4.59 -1.53 11.36
C ARG A 84 4.00 -0.54 10.36
N PHE A 85 2.80 -0.85 9.87
CA PHE A 85 2.15 -0.03 8.85
C PHE A 85 0.64 -0.24 8.87
N PHE A 86 -0.09 0.67 8.24
CA PHE A 86 -1.51 0.50 7.99
C PHE A 86 -1.86 1.08 6.62
N ILE A 87 -3.06 0.77 6.16
CA ILE A 87 -3.53 1.21 4.85
C ILE A 87 -4.79 2.05 5.03
N GLU A 88 -4.81 3.22 4.41
CA GLU A 88 -5.94 4.15 4.43
C GLU A 88 -6.58 4.19 3.04
N PHE A 89 -7.85 3.86 2.96
CA PHE A 89 -8.61 3.85 1.71
C PHE A 89 -9.32 5.19 1.50
N SER A 90 -9.32 5.65 0.25
CA SER A 90 -9.94 6.91 -0.17
C SER A 90 -10.77 6.71 -1.44
N ARG A 91 -11.84 7.49 -1.58
CA ARG A 91 -12.68 7.46 -2.77
C ARG A 91 -13.46 8.76 -2.96
#